data_371f4b493a1ac561fd5d8f81d6f82ccc
#
_entry.id   371f4b493a1ac561fd5d8f81d6f82ccc
#
_cell.length_a   1.000
_cell.length_b   1.000
_cell.length_c   1.000
_cell.angle_alpha   90.00
_cell.angle_beta   90.00
_cell.angle_gamma   90.00
#
_symmetry.space_group_name_H-M   'P 1'
#
loop_
_entity.id
_entity.type
_entity.pdbx_description
1 polymer ?
#
loop_
_entity_poly.entity_id
_entity_poly.type
_entity_poly.pdbx_seq_one_letter_code
_entity_poly.pdbx_strand_id
1 'polypeptide(L)'
;MNFCSNCGSAKLEKIIPEGDNLERFVCQKCGTIHYTNPNIVTGVLPYTKNKEILLCRRSIEPRSGFWTLPAGFLENGETIEQGAIRETLEEAKLIVDDVALFSVISVPHINQIYTFFTGQIVNDDFGPTAESSEVKLFSIEEIPWDELAFPTVVKTLKLYLQNGKGEVFNEILSY
;
A
#
# COMPACT_ATOMS: atom_id res chain seq x y z
N MET A 1 -18.92 -2.18 11.16
CA MET A 1 -19.15 -3.61 11.57
C MET A 1 -20.63 -3.82 11.79
N ASN A 2 -21.24 -4.84 11.18
CA ASN A 2 -22.69 -5.10 11.25
C ASN A 2 -23.04 -6.26 12.19
N PHE A 3 -22.09 -7.17 12.41
CA PHE A 3 -22.29 -8.36 13.23
C PHE A 3 -21.04 -8.64 14.07
N CYS A 4 -21.26 -9.22 15.24
CA CYS A 4 -20.18 -9.68 16.12
C CYS A 4 -19.48 -10.90 15.49
N SER A 5 -18.17 -10.83 15.28
CA SER A 5 -17.37 -11.94 14.72
C SER A 5 -17.32 -13.17 15.63
N ASN A 6 -17.61 -13.02 16.93
CA ASN A 6 -17.58 -14.13 17.89
C ASN A 6 -18.92 -14.89 17.99
N CYS A 7 -20.07 -14.18 18.00
CA CYS A 7 -21.37 -14.83 18.25
C CYS A 7 -22.44 -14.53 17.20
N GLY A 8 -22.13 -13.83 16.11
CA GLY A 8 -23.05 -13.50 15.03
C GLY A 8 -24.15 -12.49 15.36
N SER A 9 -24.17 -11.92 16.58
CA SER A 9 -25.19 -10.97 16.99
C SER A 9 -25.07 -9.64 16.28
N ALA A 10 -26.19 -9.05 15.84
CA ALA A 10 -26.24 -7.67 15.33
C ALA A 10 -26.29 -6.60 16.44
N LYS A 11 -26.35 -7.00 17.72
CA LYS A 11 -26.39 -6.09 18.86
C LYS A 11 -24.98 -5.60 19.18
N LEU A 12 -24.48 -4.65 18.41
CA LEU A 12 -23.18 -4.00 18.60
C LEU A 12 -23.43 -2.54 18.97
N GLU A 13 -22.76 -2.08 20.03
CA GLU A 13 -22.72 -0.67 20.43
C GLU A 13 -21.29 -0.13 20.36
N LYS A 14 -21.16 1.14 19.99
CA LYS A 14 -19.89 1.84 19.97
C LYS A 14 -19.77 2.64 21.25
N ILE A 15 -19.02 2.09 22.20
CA ILE A 15 -18.83 2.64 23.54
C ILE A 15 -17.35 2.57 23.95
N ILE A 16 -16.97 3.32 24.99
CA ILE A 16 -15.66 3.20 25.63
C ILE A 16 -15.74 2.07 26.64
N PRO A 17 -15.07 0.91 26.41
CA PRO A 17 -15.08 -0.19 27.34
C PRO A 17 -14.33 0.16 28.64
N GLU A 18 -14.62 -0.54 29.73
CA GLU A 18 -13.88 -0.39 30.98
C GLU A 18 -12.37 -0.65 30.76
N GLY A 19 -11.54 0.30 31.19
CA GLY A 19 -10.07 0.23 31.04
C GLY A 19 -9.53 0.70 29.66
N ASP A 20 -10.40 1.13 28.73
CA ASP A 20 -9.98 1.74 27.44
C ASP A 20 -10.19 3.27 27.48
N ASN A 21 -9.60 3.97 26.53
CA ASN A 21 -9.73 5.42 26.34
C ASN A 21 -10.36 5.81 24.98
N LEU A 22 -10.71 4.82 24.15
CA LEU A 22 -11.29 5.00 22.84
C LEU A 22 -12.56 4.18 22.67
N GLU A 23 -13.48 4.68 21.84
CA GLU A 23 -14.67 3.93 21.48
C GLU A 23 -14.34 2.67 20.69
N ARG A 24 -14.95 1.54 21.12
CA ARG A 24 -14.87 0.23 20.44
C ARG A 24 -16.26 -0.29 20.14
N PHE A 25 -16.39 -1.16 19.16
CA PHE A 25 -17.60 -1.95 19.04
C PHE A 25 -17.64 -3.04 20.11
N VAL A 26 -18.65 -2.99 20.97
CA VAL A 26 -18.88 -3.97 22.05
C VAL A 26 -20.16 -4.73 21.77
N CYS A 27 -20.06 -6.06 21.75
CA CYS A 27 -21.23 -6.91 21.56
C CYS A 27 -22.06 -6.99 22.85
N GLN A 28 -23.32 -6.52 22.80
CA GLN A 28 -24.24 -6.53 23.93
C GLN A 28 -24.76 -7.93 24.27
N LYS A 29 -24.49 -8.95 23.41
CA LYS A 29 -24.92 -10.34 23.66
C LYS A 29 -23.81 -11.17 24.35
N CYS A 30 -22.56 -11.03 23.94
CA CYS A 30 -21.47 -11.87 24.45
C CYS A 30 -20.32 -11.07 25.10
N GLY A 31 -20.41 -9.75 25.19
CA GLY A 31 -19.39 -8.89 25.78
C GLY A 31 -18.10 -8.72 24.99
N THR A 32 -17.98 -9.33 23.81
CA THR A 32 -16.76 -9.22 23.00
C THR A 32 -16.50 -7.78 22.58
N ILE A 33 -15.30 -7.29 22.90
CA ILE A 33 -14.79 -5.98 22.46
C ILE A 33 -14.03 -6.20 21.14
N HIS A 34 -14.39 -5.45 20.09
CA HIS A 34 -13.78 -5.54 18.77
C HIS A 34 -12.77 -4.41 18.57
N TYR A 35 -11.50 -4.76 18.51
CA TYR A 35 -10.41 -3.85 18.18
C TYR A 35 -10.21 -3.83 16.66
N THR A 36 -9.98 -2.63 16.12
CA THR A 36 -9.68 -2.44 14.69
C THR A 36 -8.37 -1.66 14.59
N ASN A 37 -7.42 -2.21 13.87
CA ASN A 37 -6.14 -1.57 13.61
C ASN A 37 -6.13 -0.97 12.19
N PRO A 38 -5.26 0.01 11.91
CA PRO A 38 -5.00 0.45 10.55
C PRO A 38 -4.56 -0.70 9.65
N ASN A 39 -5.03 -0.69 8.41
CA ASN A 39 -4.55 -1.63 7.40
C ASN A 39 -3.18 -1.18 6.88
N ILE A 40 -2.29 -2.14 6.65
CA ILE A 40 -0.99 -1.88 6.04
C ILE A 40 -1.10 -2.19 4.55
N VAL A 41 -0.66 -1.24 3.73
CA VAL A 41 -0.43 -1.40 2.30
C VAL A 41 1.08 -1.40 2.10
N THR A 42 1.59 -2.38 1.36
CA THR A 42 3.03 -2.49 1.10
C THR A 42 3.29 -2.63 -0.39
N GLY A 43 4.38 -2.06 -0.87
CA GLY A 43 4.72 -2.10 -2.29
C GLY A 43 6.16 -1.70 -2.57
N VAL A 44 6.53 -1.78 -3.83
CA VAL A 44 7.87 -1.44 -4.30
C VAL A 44 7.80 -0.22 -5.23
N LEU A 45 8.81 0.63 -5.17
CA LEU A 45 9.22 1.56 -6.21
C LEU A 45 10.30 0.85 -7.04
N PRO A 46 9.93 0.21 -8.17
CA PRO A 46 10.87 -0.54 -8.97
C PRO A 46 11.64 0.41 -9.89
N TYR A 47 12.95 0.24 -9.94
CA TYR A 47 13.80 1.08 -10.78
C TYR A 47 14.80 0.26 -11.61
N THR A 48 15.18 0.79 -12.79
CA THR A 48 16.24 0.23 -13.63
C THR A 48 17.60 0.86 -13.29
N LYS A 49 18.70 0.25 -13.78
CA LYS A 49 20.04 0.84 -13.73
C LYS A 49 20.11 2.21 -14.42
N ASN A 50 19.23 2.45 -15.39
CA ASN A 50 19.12 3.72 -16.12
C ASN A 50 18.25 4.75 -15.39
N LYS A 51 17.81 4.45 -14.16
CA LYS A 51 16.92 5.30 -13.33
C LYS A 51 15.50 5.48 -13.89
N GLU A 52 15.05 4.59 -14.75
CA GLU A 52 13.65 4.52 -15.14
C GLU A 52 12.85 3.87 -14.01
N ILE A 53 11.60 4.28 -13.85
CA ILE A 53 10.69 3.79 -12.81
C ILE A 53 9.55 3.01 -13.49
N LEU A 54 9.25 1.82 -12.98
CA LEU A 54 8.12 1.05 -13.47
C LEU A 54 6.85 1.46 -12.74
N LEU A 55 5.81 1.73 -13.53
CA LEU A 55 4.44 1.95 -13.04
C LEU A 55 3.48 0.95 -13.65
N CYS A 56 2.43 0.63 -12.91
CA CYS A 56 1.31 -0.21 -13.30
C CYS A 56 0.08 0.64 -13.55
N ARG A 57 -0.66 0.41 -14.62
CA ARG A 57 -1.94 1.06 -14.90
C ARG A 57 -3.07 0.19 -14.36
N ARG A 58 -3.76 0.67 -13.36
CA ARG A 58 -4.81 -0.06 -12.66
C ARG A 58 -5.95 -0.49 -13.59
N SER A 59 -6.36 -1.75 -13.52
CA SER A 59 -7.57 -2.26 -14.18
C SER A 59 -8.77 -2.36 -13.25
N ILE A 60 -8.58 -2.17 -11.94
CA ILE A 60 -9.62 -2.31 -10.90
C ILE A 60 -9.85 -1.01 -10.13
N GLU A 61 -11.06 -0.86 -9.58
CA GLU A 61 -11.38 0.26 -8.67
C GLU A 61 -10.70 0.07 -7.28
N PRO A 62 -10.42 1.16 -6.55
CA PRO A 62 -10.59 2.56 -6.95
C PRO A 62 -9.51 3.03 -7.95
N ARG A 63 -9.82 4.09 -8.69
CA ARG A 63 -8.88 4.71 -9.62
C ARG A 63 -8.45 3.82 -10.80
N SER A 64 -9.37 3.02 -11.36
CA SER A 64 -9.14 2.29 -12.63
C SER A 64 -8.68 3.25 -13.72
N GLY A 65 -7.69 2.83 -14.52
CA GLY A 65 -7.08 3.62 -15.58
C GLY A 65 -5.95 4.57 -15.16
N PHE A 66 -5.71 4.75 -13.86
CA PHE A 66 -4.62 5.57 -13.34
C PHE A 66 -3.36 4.74 -13.07
N TRP A 67 -2.20 5.41 -13.06
CA TRP A 67 -0.91 4.81 -12.81
C TRP A 67 -0.58 4.74 -11.32
N THR A 68 0.08 3.68 -10.90
CA THR A 68 0.49 3.46 -9.51
C THR A 68 1.82 2.71 -9.45
N LEU A 69 2.46 2.72 -8.29
CA LEU A 69 3.46 1.73 -7.94
C LEU A 69 2.77 0.39 -7.63
N PRO A 70 3.36 -0.77 -7.94
CA PRO A 70 2.82 -2.06 -7.53
C PRO A 70 2.76 -2.14 -6.00
N ALA A 71 1.55 -2.33 -5.45
CA ALA A 71 1.32 -2.32 -4.01
C ALA A 71 -0.08 -2.81 -3.66
N GLY A 72 -0.20 -3.61 -2.60
CA GLY A 72 -1.46 -4.09 -2.07
C GLY A 72 -1.46 -4.29 -0.56
N PHE A 73 -2.51 -4.90 -0.03
CA PHE A 73 -2.64 -5.13 1.39
C PHE A 73 -1.69 -6.22 1.89
N LEU A 74 -1.06 -5.94 3.03
CA LEU A 74 -0.25 -6.91 3.74
C LEU A 74 -1.13 -8.07 4.22
N GLU A 75 -0.70 -9.30 3.97
CA GLU A 75 -1.36 -10.51 4.42
C GLU A 75 -0.83 -11.00 5.78
N ASN A 76 -1.67 -11.77 6.49
CA ASN A 76 -1.25 -12.36 7.76
C ASN A 76 -0.15 -13.42 7.52
N GLY A 77 0.93 -13.32 8.28
CA GLY A 77 2.02 -14.29 8.25
C GLY A 77 3.20 -13.90 7.35
N GLU A 78 3.12 -12.78 6.63
CA GLU A 78 4.24 -12.24 5.86
C GLU A 78 4.85 -10.99 6.51
N THR A 79 6.10 -10.71 6.20
CA THR A 79 6.73 -9.42 6.53
C THR A 79 6.30 -8.34 5.51
N ILE A 80 6.43 -7.05 5.87
CA ILE A 80 6.12 -5.95 4.95
C ILE A 80 6.95 -6.02 3.65
N GLU A 81 8.20 -6.52 3.73
CA GLU A 81 9.06 -6.74 2.57
C GLU A 81 8.55 -7.89 1.69
N GLN A 82 8.19 -9.03 2.31
CA GLN A 82 7.63 -10.16 1.59
C GLN A 82 6.34 -9.78 0.85
N GLY A 83 5.45 -9.04 1.52
CA GLY A 83 4.23 -8.53 0.90
C GLY A 83 4.52 -7.59 -0.27
N ALA A 84 5.48 -6.66 -0.13
CA ALA A 84 5.87 -5.76 -1.21
C ALA A 84 6.40 -6.50 -2.44
N ILE A 85 7.24 -7.52 -2.23
CA ILE A 85 7.78 -8.36 -3.33
C ILE A 85 6.66 -9.18 -3.98
N ARG A 86 5.76 -9.79 -3.20
CA ARG A 86 4.61 -10.56 -3.70
C ARG A 86 3.71 -9.70 -4.57
N GLU A 87 3.29 -8.52 -4.09
CA GLU A 87 2.44 -7.59 -4.85
C GLU A 87 3.11 -7.14 -6.16
N THR A 88 4.42 -6.93 -6.14
CA THR A 88 5.19 -6.55 -7.34
C THR A 88 5.17 -7.67 -8.38
N LEU A 89 5.27 -8.92 -7.95
CA LEU A 89 5.17 -10.09 -8.82
C LEU A 89 3.74 -10.28 -9.35
N GLU A 90 2.74 -10.14 -8.50
CA GLU A 90 1.32 -10.35 -8.85
C GLU A 90 0.79 -9.27 -9.79
N GLU A 91 1.09 -7.98 -9.54
CA GLU A 91 0.59 -6.86 -10.33
C GLU A 91 1.37 -6.60 -11.62
N ALA A 92 2.67 -6.96 -11.67
CA ALA A 92 3.55 -6.62 -12.80
C ALA A 92 4.35 -7.79 -13.37
N LYS A 93 4.31 -8.99 -12.80
CA LYS A 93 5.22 -10.12 -13.09
C LYS A 93 6.70 -9.73 -12.92
N LEU A 94 6.95 -8.77 -12.05
CA LEU A 94 8.25 -8.15 -11.88
C LEU A 94 9.03 -8.82 -10.76
N ILE A 95 10.29 -9.12 -11.04
CA ILE A 95 11.26 -9.60 -10.05
C ILE A 95 12.20 -8.44 -9.73
N VAL A 96 12.39 -8.19 -8.45
CA VAL A 96 13.24 -7.12 -7.94
C VAL A 96 14.33 -7.67 -7.01
N ASP A 97 15.46 -7.00 -6.98
CA ASP A 97 16.59 -7.24 -6.09
C ASP A 97 16.96 -5.93 -5.37
N ASP A 98 17.93 -5.97 -4.45
CA ASP A 98 18.37 -4.80 -3.67
C ASP A 98 17.19 -4.07 -3.01
N VAL A 99 16.27 -4.87 -2.43
CA VAL A 99 15.03 -4.36 -1.82
C VAL A 99 15.37 -3.71 -0.49
N ALA A 100 14.98 -2.45 -0.31
CA ALA A 100 15.22 -1.69 0.91
C ALA A 100 14.03 -0.81 1.26
N LEU A 101 13.64 -0.77 2.55
CA LEU A 101 12.59 0.12 3.03
C LEU A 101 12.95 1.57 2.68
N PHE A 102 12.00 2.27 2.09
CA PHE A 102 12.20 3.64 1.61
C PHE A 102 11.27 4.65 2.28
N SER A 103 9.96 4.36 2.35
CA SER A 103 9.05 5.28 3.01
C SER A 103 7.97 4.57 3.81
N VAL A 104 7.57 5.20 4.92
CA VAL A 104 6.41 4.86 5.74
C VAL A 104 5.49 6.07 5.73
N ILE A 105 4.29 5.95 5.17
CA ILE A 105 3.35 7.05 5.02
C ILE A 105 2.07 6.74 5.77
N SER A 106 1.81 7.46 6.84
CA SER A 106 0.56 7.36 7.59
C SER A 106 -0.55 8.15 6.92
N VAL A 107 -1.71 7.53 6.75
CA VAL A 107 -2.94 8.13 6.18
C VAL A 107 -4.08 7.95 7.19
N PRO A 108 -4.12 8.73 8.28
CA PRO A 108 -5.00 8.49 9.43
C PRO A 108 -6.50 8.53 9.09
N HIS A 109 -6.92 9.41 8.19
CA HIS A 109 -8.34 9.60 7.85
C HIS A 109 -8.99 8.40 7.17
N ILE A 110 -8.19 7.48 6.57
CA ILE A 110 -8.66 6.21 6.02
C ILE A 110 -8.17 4.99 6.80
N ASN A 111 -7.49 5.19 7.94
CA ASN A 111 -6.90 4.14 8.76
C ASN A 111 -5.98 3.22 7.96
N GLN A 112 -5.04 3.80 7.21
CA GLN A 112 -4.04 3.05 6.44
C GLN A 112 -2.63 3.55 6.72
N ILE A 113 -1.66 2.62 6.60
CA ILE A 113 -0.23 2.89 6.62
C ILE A 113 0.33 2.29 5.34
N TYR A 114 1.05 3.10 4.57
CA TYR A 114 1.74 2.66 3.36
C TYR A 114 3.23 2.49 3.65
N THR A 115 3.77 1.35 3.27
CA THR A 115 5.21 1.07 3.33
C THR A 115 5.71 0.81 1.92
N PHE A 116 6.58 1.69 1.41
CA PHE A 116 7.20 1.48 0.11
C PHE A 116 8.67 1.15 0.27
N PHE A 117 9.09 0.15 -0.50
CA PHE A 117 10.48 -0.25 -0.66
C PHE A 117 11.01 0.26 -1.99
N THR A 118 12.29 0.50 -2.12
CA THR A 118 12.95 0.58 -3.42
C THR A 118 13.39 -0.83 -3.83
N GLY A 119 13.36 -1.15 -5.13
CA GLY A 119 13.84 -2.44 -5.62
C GLY A 119 14.38 -2.31 -7.05
N GLN A 120 15.56 -2.89 -7.31
CA GLN A 120 16.16 -2.89 -8.64
C GLN A 120 15.52 -4.00 -9.49
N ILE A 121 15.06 -3.67 -10.68
CA ILE A 121 14.49 -4.62 -11.64
C ILE A 121 15.57 -5.57 -12.16
N VAL A 122 15.29 -6.89 -12.15
CA VAL A 122 16.23 -7.92 -12.58
C VAL A 122 15.71 -8.82 -13.70
N ASN A 123 14.43 -8.72 -14.09
CA ASN A 123 13.86 -9.46 -15.21
C ASN A 123 13.34 -8.52 -16.31
N ASP A 124 13.23 -9.01 -17.53
CA ASP A 124 12.77 -8.24 -18.69
C ASP A 124 11.36 -8.64 -19.17
N ASP A 125 10.76 -9.68 -18.58
CA ASP A 125 9.46 -10.26 -18.96
C ASP A 125 8.29 -9.77 -18.09
N PHE A 126 8.43 -8.59 -17.49
CA PHE A 126 7.33 -7.93 -16.79
C PHE A 126 6.21 -7.53 -17.77
N GLY A 127 4.99 -7.41 -17.28
CA GLY A 127 3.87 -7.05 -18.15
C GLY A 127 2.51 -7.11 -17.46
N PRO A 128 1.45 -6.87 -18.24
CA PRO A 128 0.08 -6.80 -17.75
C PRO A 128 -0.37 -8.06 -17.01
N THR A 129 -1.30 -7.85 -16.06
CA THR A 129 -1.96 -8.89 -15.26
C THR A 129 -3.46 -8.64 -15.22
N ALA A 130 -4.21 -9.39 -14.41
CA ALA A 130 -5.63 -9.12 -14.21
C ALA A 130 -5.88 -7.77 -13.52
N GLU A 131 -4.93 -7.31 -12.68
CA GLU A 131 -5.04 -6.08 -11.89
C GLU A 131 -4.36 -4.88 -12.54
N SER A 132 -3.47 -5.11 -13.51
CA SER A 132 -2.73 -4.08 -14.23
C SER A 132 -2.93 -4.22 -15.74
N SER A 133 -3.68 -3.30 -16.34
CA SER A 133 -3.94 -3.29 -17.79
C SER A 133 -2.72 -2.95 -18.62
N GLU A 134 -1.77 -2.22 -18.03
CA GLU A 134 -0.51 -1.82 -18.67
C GLU A 134 0.59 -1.76 -17.60
N VAL A 135 1.79 -2.16 -17.96
CA VAL A 135 3.00 -2.07 -17.11
C VAL A 135 4.09 -1.46 -17.96
N LYS A 136 4.66 -0.33 -17.52
CA LYS A 136 5.57 0.46 -18.34
C LYS A 136 6.67 1.11 -17.52
N LEU A 137 7.86 1.19 -18.12
CA LEU A 137 8.98 2.01 -17.64
C LEU A 137 8.81 3.46 -18.09
N PHE A 138 9.06 4.37 -17.17
CA PHE A 138 9.04 5.81 -17.41
C PHE A 138 10.41 6.41 -17.04
N SER A 139 10.95 7.23 -17.92
CA SER A 139 11.99 8.17 -17.52
C SER A 139 11.43 9.16 -16.49
N ILE A 140 12.30 9.83 -15.75
CA ILE A 140 11.87 10.80 -14.71
C ILE A 140 11.00 11.91 -15.30
N GLU A 141 11.34 12.36 -16.52
CA GLU A 141 10.66 13.44 -17.22
C GLU A 141 9.29 13.02 -17.77
N GLU A 142 9.08 11.72 -18.00
CA GLU A 142 7.86 11.17 -18.59
C GLU A 142 6.85 10.66 -17.54
N ILE A 143 7.15 10.76 -16.24
CA ILE A 143 6.21 10.34 -15.20
C ILE A 143 4.89 11.09 -15.36
N PRO A 144 3.75 10.37 -15.48
CA PRO A 144 2.43 10.96 -15.73
C PRO A 144 1.82 11.49 -14.42
N TRP A 145 2.34 12.60 -13.90
CA TRP A 145 2.01 13.15 -12.58
C TRP A 145 0.51 13.37 -12.34
N ASP A 146 -0.20 13.83 -13.37
CA ASP A 146 -1.64 14.11 -13.30
C ASP A 146 -2.51 12.86 -13.41
N GLU A 147 -1.91 11.73 -13.82
CA GLU A 147 -2.57 10.44 -13.94
C GLU A 147 -2.14 9.45 -12.84
N LEU A 148 -1.46 9.90 -11.79
CA LEU A 148 -1.11 9.05 -10.66
C LEU A 148 -2.34 8.80 -9.75
N ALA A 149 -2.55 7.54 -9.39
CA ALA A 149 -3.75 7.10 -8.69
C ALA A 149 -3.87 7.66 -7.27
N PHE A 150 -2.76 7.71 -6.51
CA PHE A 150 -2.80 7.95 -5.08
C PHE A 150 -1.76 8.99 -4.62
N PRO A 151 -2.14 9.86 -3.68
CA PRO A 151 -1.19 10.83 -3.10
C PRO A 151 0.04 10.19 -2.44
N THR A 152 -0.09 8.96 -1.92
CA THR A 152 1.03 8.19 -1.35
C THR A 152 2.07 7.84 -2.41
N VAL A 153 1.64 7.48 -3.63
CA VAL A 153 2.51 7.22 -4.78
C VAL A 153 3.22 8.51 -5.20
N VAL A 154 2.46 9.61 -5.36
CA VAL A 154 3.03 10.94 -5.68
C VAL A 154 4.09 11.34 -4.66
N LYS A 155 3.82 11.16 -3.38
CA LYS A 155 4.75 11.50 -2.29
C LYS A 155 6.02 10.64 -2.35
N THR A 156 5.86 9.32 -2.52
CA THR A 156 6.98 8.38 -2.62
C THR A 156 7.89 8.70 -3.81
N LEU A 157 7.30 8.94 -4.99
CA LEU A 157 8.05 9.31 -6.19
C LEU A 157 8.81 10.63 -5.98
N LYS A 158 8.18 11.67 -5.42
CA LYS A 158 8.83 12.94 -5.15
C LYS A 158 10.02 12.80 -4.18
N LEU A 159 9.86 12.01 -3.11
CA LEU A 159 10.95 11.73 -2.17
C LEU A 159 12.11 11.03 -2.87
N TYR A 160 11.84 10.04 -3.72
CA TYR A 160 12.86 9.31 -4.45
C TYR A 160 13.63 10.20 -5.44
N LEU A 161 12.93 11.07 -6.16
CA LEU A 161 13.56 11.99 -7.11
C LEU A 161 14.43 13.05 -6.44
N GLN A 162 14.05 13.47 -5.23
CA GLN A 162 14.79 14.50 -4.47
C GLN A 162 16.02 13.93 -3.75
N ASN A 163 15.93 12.70 -3.22
CA ASN A 163 16.91 12.19 -2.27
C ASN A 163 17.64 10.92 -2.79
N GLY A 164 17.12 10.27 -3.83
CA GLY A 164 17.60 8.95 -4.24
C GLY A 164 17.19 7.87 -3.25
N LYS A 165 17.87 6.71 -3.30
CA LYS A 165 17.72 5.60 -2.35
C LYS A 165 18.74 5.75 -1.19
N GLY A 166 18.47 5.11 -0.06
CA GLY A 166 19.43 4.99 1.06
C GLY A 166 18.98 5.61 2.38
N GLU A 167 17.91 6.39 2.37
CA GLU A 167 17.28 6.92 3.57
C GLU A 167 15.83 6.42 3.69
N VAL A 168 15.33 6.33 4.92
CA VAL A 168 13.94 5.98 5.20
C VAL A 168 13.17 7.23 5.60
N PHE A 169 12.10 7.53 4.88
CA PHE A 169 11.24 8.69 5.11
C PHE A 169 9.98 8.30 5.87
N ASN A 170 9.67 9.05 6.93
CA ASN A 170 8.43 8.89 7.68
C ASN A 170 7.54 10.12 7.45
N GLU A 171 6.38 9.93 6.84
CA GLU A 171 5.50 10.98 6.37
C GLU A 171 4.06 10.81 6.85
N ILE A 172 3.32 11.91 6.90
CA ILE A 172 1.88 11.91 7.20
C ILE A 172 1.16 12.63 6.07
N LEU A 173 0.13 12.00 5.52
CA LEU A 173 -0.82 12.65 4.63
C LEU A 173 -2.07 13.01 5.43
N SER A 174 -2.19 14.29 5.76
CA SER A 174 -3.41 14.90 6.32
C SER A 174 -4.12 15.70 5.23
N TYR A 175 -5.42 15.57 5.16
CA TYR A 175 -6.29 16.41 4.33
C TYR A 175 -7.02 17.39 5.22
#